data_396e86fccd5e0a0af0df9435c865188d
#
_entry.id   396e86fccd5e0a0af0df9435c865188d
#
_cell.length_a   1.000
_cell.length_b   1.000
_cell.length_c   1.000
_cell.angle_alpha   90.00
_cell.angle_beta   90.00
_cell.angle_gamma   90.00
#
_symmetry.space_group_name_H-M   'P 1'
#
loop_
_entity.id
_entity.type
_entity.pdbx_description
1 polymer ?
#
loop_
_entity_poly.entity_id
_entity_poly.type
_entity_poly.pdbx_seq_one_letter_code
_entity_poly.pdbx_strand_id
1 'polypeptide(L)'
;MDSERGQGTVEWAGMLCVVSLLLLGLVAAGIRVPRAELAQAVADRILCAAALADGCGDEPTLIAAYGSEVGEMVREHMPSLVFEQGSRAVPVDFRRCRSTECGEGPEDGLVHRTEEHLPVTAFVHVVDCREGEETEGVDCSGDRAGNLYLQYWTYYADSATLRGVPIAGAKGYHHDDWEGVQFRIRPDGSVDERASSHNGYNSGLESSRNWGSDAGIGPLKEGAEALGARGVNGWGPETGYLFVSGGSHAGNTFDLTDSNRYTPGRRVHLIPLEDIATTSTAHFAISPPWLKEVWLDPEAEGTS
;
A
#
# COMPACT_ATOMS: atom_id res chain seq x y z
N MET A 1 -47.62 10.05 -2.00
CA MET A 1 -46.24 9.58 -1.95
C MET A 1 -45.29 10.76 -2.05
N ASP A 2 -45.29 11.71 -1.09
CA ASP A 2 -44.49 12.95 -1.15
C ASP A 2 -43.91 13.40 0.19
N SER A 3 -43.64 12.47 1.12
CA SER A 3 -43.11 12.85 2.45
C SER A 3 -41.61 12.59 2.69
N GLU A 4 -40.91 11.96 1.77
CA GLU A 4 -39.48 11.62 1.99
C GLU A 4 -38.48 12.70 1.55
N ARG A 5 -38.88 13.64 0.70
CA ARG A 5 -37.98 14.70 0.21
C ARG A 5 -37.69 15.83 1.21
N GLY A 6 -38.51 15.97 2.26
CA GLY A 6 -38.32 16.99 3.29
C GLY A 6 -37.44 16.58 4.47
N GLN A 7 -37.33 15.29 4.74
CA GLN A 7 -36.64 14.77 5.92
C GLN A 7 -35.10 14.95 5.83
N GLY A 8 -34.51 14.66 4.68
CA GLY A 8 -33.07 14.83 4.48
C GLY A 8 -32.59 16.28 4.65
N THR A 9 -33.40 17.28 4.24
CA THR A 9 -33.02 18.69 4.35
C THR A 9 -33.02 19.18 5.80
N VAL A 10 -33.93 18.68 6.63
CA VAL A 10 -34.03 19.01 8.07
C VAL A 10 -32.85 18.37 8.84
N GLU A 11 -32.48 17.15 8.51
CA GLU A 11 -31.34 16.44 9.12
C GLU A 11 -30.02 17.15 8.79
N TRP A 12 -29.82 17.57 7.55
CA TRP A 12 -28.64 18.34 7.14
C TRP A 12 -28.57 19.71 7.82
N ALA A 13 -29.69 20.42 7.89
CA ALA A 13 -29.74 21.71 8.59
C ALA A 13 -29.47 21.53 10.10
N GLY A 14 -29.98 20.48 10.71
CA GLY A 14 -29.73 20.14 12.11
C GLY A 14 -28.23 19.83 12.36
N MET A 15 -27.61 19.06 11.48
CA MET A 15 -26.19 18.72 11.59
C MET A 15 -25.28 19.96 11.45
N LEU A 16 -25.57 20.84 10.49
CA LEU A 16 -24.87 22.10 10.31
C LEU A 16 -25.02 23.03 11.53
N CYS A 17 -26.19 23.10 12.15
CA CYS A 17 -26.40 23.85 13.37
C CYS A 17 -25.57 23.29 14.56
N VAL A 18 -25.52 21.99 14.74
CA VAL A 18 -24.74 21.34 15.80
C VAL A 18 -23.25 21.59 15.61
N VAL A 19 -22.72 21.43 14.38
CA VAL A 19 -21.32 21.71 14.08
C VAL A 19 -20.98 23.19 14.33
N SER A 20 -21.86 24.11 13.91
CA SER A 20 -21.67 25.55 14.13
C SER A 20 -21.66 25.93 15.62
N LEU A 21 -22.53 25.31 16.42
CA LEU A 21 -22.59 25.52 17.87
C LEU A 21 -21.34 24.94 18.59
N LEU A 22 -20.83 23.80 18.14
CA LEU A 22 -19.59 23.22 18.66
C LEU A 22 -18.39 24.12 18.36
N LEU A 23 -18.30 24.64 17.13
CA LEU A 23 -17.22 25.56 16.74
C LEU A 23 -17.30 26.89 17.53
N LEU A 24 -18.50 27.42 17.71
CA LEU A 24 -18.71 28.60 18.56
C LEU A 24 -18.33 28.34 20.02
N GLY A 25 -18.63 27.16 20.56
CA GLY A 25 -18.25 26.73 21.89
C GLY A 25 -16.74 26.64 22.07
N LEU A 26 -16.01 26.08 21.09
CA LEU A 26 -14.55 26.02 21.11
C LEU A 26 -13.90 27.41 21.06
N VAL A 27 -14.44 28.31 20.24
CA VAL A 27 -13.98 29.71 20.16
C VAL A 27 -14.24 30.44 21.48
N ALA A 28 -15.42 30.25 22.08
CA ALA A 28 -15.79 30.85 23.37
C ALA A 28 -14.96 30.31 24.54
N ALA A 29 -14.50 29.06 24.47
CA ALA A 29 -13.59 28.44 25.44
C ALA A 29 -12.14 28.92 25.30
N GLY A 30 -11.84 29.82 24.37
CA GLY A 30 -10.50 30.37 24.16
C GLY A 30 -9.47 29.40 23.57
N ILE A 31 -9.92 28.26 23.02
CA ILE A 31 -9.05 27.30 22.36
C ILE A 31 -8.57 27.91 21.04
N ARG A 32 -7.29 28.26 20.98
CA ARG A 32 -6.66 28.78 19.77
C ARG A 32 -6.32 27.62 18.83
N VAL A 33 -7.26 27.23 17.99
CA VAL A 33 -6.98 26.34 16.86
C VAL A 33 -6.48 27.21 15.70
N PRO A 34 -5.38 26.85 15.02
CA PRO A 34 -4.94 27.55 13.81
C PRO A 34 -6.09 27.51 12.78
N ARG A 35 -6.61 28.68 12.45
CA ARG A 35 -7.86 28.81 11.67
C ARG A 35 -7.78 28.15 10.28
N ALA A 36 -6.58 28.16 9.70
CA ALA A 36 -6.36 27.57 8.39
C ALA A 36 -6.41 26.03 8.44
N GLU A 37 -5.76 25.41 9.40
CA GLU A 37 -5.71 23.94 9.55
C GLU A 37 -7.07 23.35 9.91
N LEU A 38 -7.84 24.01 10.78
CA LEU A 38 -9.18 23.54 11.10
C LEU A 38 -10.14 23.66 9.90
N ALA A 39 -10.06 24.77 9.14
CA ALA A 39 -10.88 24.97 7.95
C ALA A 39 -10.54 23.94 6.89
N GLN A 40 -9.26 23.64 6.70
CA GLN A 40 -8.80 22.59 5.77
C GLN A 40 -9.32 21.23 6.21
N ALA A 41 -9.10 20.82 7.47
CA ALA A 41 -9.57 19.55 7.99
C ALA A 41 -11.10 19.36 7.91
N VAL A 42 -11.87 20.44 8.11
CA VAL A 42 -13.33 20.40 7.95
C VAL A 42 -13.72 20.29 6.49
N ALA A 43 -13.07 21.04 5.59
CA ALA A 43 -13.31 20.97 4.16
C ALA A 43 -13.01 19.58 3.61
N ASP A 44 -11.88 18.99 3.98
CA ASP A 44 -11.45 17.66 3.56
C ASP A 44 -12.44 16.61 4.06
N ARG A 45 -12.90 16.69 5.31
CA ARG A 45 -13.94 15.81 5.84
C ARG A 45 -15.28 15.92 5.13
N ILE A 46 -15.68 17.14 4.72
CA ILE A 46 -16.91 17.35 3.96
C ILE A 46 -16.77 16.76 2.55
N LEU A 47 -15.65 17.01 1.89
CA LEU A 47 -15.36 16.45 0.57
C LEU A 47 -15.30 14.92 0.62
N CYS A 48 -14.71 14.36 1.67
CA CYS A 48 -14.70 12.93 1.93
C CYS A 48 -16.10 12.35 2.14
N ALA A 49 -16.90 12.97 2.99
CA ALA A 49 -18.26 12.52 3.27
C ALA A 49 -19.16 12.60 2.02
N ALA A 50 -18.86 13.55 1.12
CA ALA A 50 -19.54 13.69 -0.16
C ALA A 50 -19.00 12.75 -1.26
N ALA A 51 -17.99 11.92 -0.96
CA ALA A 51 -17.26 11.07 -1.91
C ALA A 51 -16.66 11.85 -3.10
N LEU A 52 -16.32 13.11 -2.88
CA LEU A 52 -15.74 14.01 -3.89
C LEU A 52 -14.22 14.13 -3.82
N ALA A 53 -13.61 13.57 -2.76
CA ALA A 53 -12.15 13.49 -2.61
C ALA A 53 -11.69 12.03 -2.56
N ASP A 54 -10.51 11.77 -3.13
CA ASP A 54 -9.86 10.47 -3.11
C ASP A 54 -9.05 10.29 -1.80
N GLY A 55 -8.87 9.06 -1.32
CA GLY A 55 -8.08 8.76 -0.11
C GLY A 55 -8.81 9.07 1.22
N CYS A 56 -10.09 9.29 1.17
CA CYS A 56 -10.91 9.63 2.31
C CYS A 56 -11.02 8.50 3.33
N GLY A 57 -10.61 8.77 4.56
CA GLY A 57 -10.73 7.85 5.71
C GLY A 57 -9.41 7.30 6.23
N ASP A 58 -8.33 7.32 5.45
CA ASP A 58 -7.04 6.75 5.86
C ASP A 58 -6.17 7.78 6.60
N GLU A 59 -6.20 9.04 6.16
CA GLU A 59 -5.34 10.10 6.67
C GLU A 59 -5.39 10.26 8.19
N PRO A 60 -6.55 10.32 8.86
CA PRO A 60 -6.60 10.36 10.31
C PRO A 60 -5.97 9.14 10.99
N THR A 61 -6.04 7.98 10.35
CA THR A 61 -5.48 6.73 10.87
C THR A 61 -3.96 6.71 10.71
N LEU A 62 -3.45 7.16 9.57
CA LEU A 62 -2.02 7.30 9.32
C LEU A 62 -1.39 8.36 10.22
N ILE A 63 -2.05 9.51 10.38
CA ILE A 63 -1.59 10.57 11.29
C ILE A 63 -1.59 10.09 12.75
N ALA A 64 -2.58 9.32 13.16
CA ALA A 64 -2.64 8.77 14.50
C ALA A 64 -1.52 7.74 14.76
N ALA A 65 -1.17 6.95 13.74
CA ALA A 65 -0.13 5.93 13.84
C ALA A 65 1.30 6.52 13.74
N TYR A 66 1.52 7.47 12.82
CA TYR A 66 2.87 7.89 12.42
C TYR A 66 3.14 9.39 12.61
N GLY A 67 2.17 10.17 13.09
CA GLY A 67 2.25 11.63 13.09
C GLY A 67 1.94 12.25 11.71
N SER A 68 1.75 13.58 11.68
CA SER A 68 1.30 14.27 10.46
C SER A 68 2.34 14.19 9.33
N GLU A 69 3.60 14.46 9.63
CA GLU A 69 4.69 14.48 8.64
C GLU A 69 4.87 13.12 7.96
N VAL A 70 5.04 12.05 8.75
CA VAL A 70 5.25 10.71 8.21
C VAL A 70 3.98 10.16 7.58
N GLY A 71 2.80 10.44 8.16
CA GLY A 71 1.51 10.03 7.60
C GLY A 71 1.25 10.63 6.22
N GLU A 72 1.65 11.90 5.98
CA GLU A 72 1.60 12.52 4.65
C GLU A 72 2.57 11.85 3.69
N MET A 73 3.84 11.62 4.10
CA MET A 73 4.82 10.87 3.27
C MET A 73 4.32 9.49 2.90
N VAL A 74 3.72 8.75 3.84
CA VAL A 74 3.08 7.47 3.56
C VAL A 74 2.00 7.58 2.49
N ARG A 75 1.21 8.63 2.50
CA ARG A 75 0.19 8.84 1.48
C ARG A 75 0.78 9.22 0.12
N GLU A 76 1.80 10.07 0.12
CA GLU A 76 2.46 10.60 -1.08
C GLU A 76 3.20 9.50 -1.85
N HIS A 77 3.93 8.64 -1.15
CA HIS A 77 4.76 7.60 -1.76
C HIS A 77 4.02 6.28 -2.06
N MET A 78 2.70 6.18 -1.77
CA MET A 78 1.95 4.99 -2.20
C MET A 78 1.93 4.92 -3.73
N PRO A 79 2.58 3.91 -4.36
CA PRO A 79 2.65 3.85 -5.81
C PRO A 79 1.30 3.48 -6.42
N SER A 80 1.11 3.83 -7.69
CA SER A 80 -0.01 3.33 -8.46
C SER A 80 0.20 1.84 -8.76
N LEU A 81 -0.79 1.01 -8.43
CA LEU A 81 -0.76 -0.41 -8.74
C LEU A 81 -1.22 -0.62 -10.18
N VAL A 82 -0.39 -1.28 -10.98
CA VAL A 82 -0.69 -1.64 -12.38
C VAL A 82 -0.73 -3.16 -12.46
N PHE A 83 -1.87 -3.72 -12.80
CA PHE A 83 -2.08 -5.16 -12.80
C PHE A 83 -1.83 -5.75 -14.18
N GLU A 84 -1.11 -6.87 -14.25
CA GLU A 84 -0.90 -7.61 -15.51
C GLU A 84 -2.24 -7.94 -16.18
N GLN A 85 -2.28 -7.83 -17.50
CA GLN A 85 -3.48 -8.09 -18.27
C GLN A 85 -3.98 -9.54 -18.06
N GLY A 86 -5.28 -9.67 -17.77
CA GLY A 86 -5.92 -10.96 -17.49
C GLY A 86 -5.87 -11.41 -16.03
N SER A 87 -5.10 -10.73 -15.16
CA SER A 87 -5.20 -10.94 -13.71
C SER A 87 -6.44 -10.23 -13.16
N ARG A 88 -7.25 -10.91 -12.36
CA ARG A 88 -8.43 -10.34 -11.70
C ARG A 88 -8.19 -10.04 -10.22
N ALA A 89 -7.23 -10.71 -9.60
CA ALA A 89 -6.89 -10.48 -8.21
C ALA A 89 -6.47 -9.03 -7.95
N VAL A 90 -6.95 -8.48 -6.84
CA VAL A 90 -6.52 -7.19 -6.29
C VAL A 90 -6.25 -7.33 -4.81
N PRO A 91 -5.35 -6.52 -4.23
CA PRO A 91 -5.04 -6.61 -2.82
C PRO A 91 -6.21 -6.12 -1.96
N VAL A 92 -6.49 -6.87 -0.90
CA VAL A 92 -7.63 -6.65 -0.01
C VAL A 92 -7.23 -6.70 1.47
N ASP A 93 -8.10 -6.21 2.34
CA ASP A 93 -7.94 -6.40 3.77
C ASP A 93 -8.24 -7.86 4.14
N PHE A 94 -7.19 -8.62 4.53
CA PHE A 94 -7.28 -10.04 4.89
C PHE A 94 -8.27 -10.32 6.05
N ARG A 95 -8.57 -9.34 6.87
CA ARG A 95 -9.55 -9.46 7.95
C ARG A 95 -10.99 -9.52 7.43
N ARG A 96 -11.19 -9.05 6.19
CA ARG A 96 -12.49 -8.98 5.51
C ARG A 96 -12.63 -9.99 4.38
N CYS A 97 -11.53 -10.37 3.76
CA CYS A 97 -11.51 -11.23 2.58
C CYS A 97 -10.29 -12.14 2.59
N ARG A 98 -10.52 -13.45 2.55
CA ARG A 98 -9.50 -14.49 2.44
C ARG A 98 -9.87 -15.58 1.42
N SER A 99 -10.69 -15.25 0.44
CA SER A 99 -10.99 -16.13 -0.69
C SER A 99 -10.78 -15.38 -2.01
N THR A 100 -10.48 -16.12 -3.07
CA THR A 100 -10.30 -15.57 -4.41
C THR A 100 -11.52 -14.79 -4.88
N GLU A 101 -12.72 -15.29 -4.59
CA GLU A 101 -13.99 -14.70 -5.02
C GLU A 101 -14.15 -13.26 -4.52
N CYS A 102 -13.88 -13.00 -3.23
CA CYS A 102 -13.99 -11.64 -2.67
C CYS A 102 -12.79 -10.73 -3.01
N GLY A 103 -11.68 -11.30 -3.52
CA GLY A 103 -10.48 -10.58 -3.94
C GLY A 103 -10.45 -10.21 -5.43
N GLU A 104 -11.48 -10.55 -6.20
CA GLU A 104 -11.53 -10.21 -7.63
C GLU A 104 -12.04 -8.79 -7.86
N GLY A 105 -11.35 -8.06 -8.72
CA GLY A 105 -11.76 -6.75 -9.22
C GLY A 105 -12.19 -6.77 -10.68
N PRO A 106 -12.68 -5.63 -11.21
CA PRO A 106 -13.04 -5.46 -12.61
C PRO A 106 -11.93 -5.91 -13.57
N GLU A 107 -12.29 -6.36 -14.76
CA GLU A 107 -11.35 -6.89 -15.74
C GLU A 107 -10.44 -5.83 -16.36
N ASP A 108 -10.91 -4.59 -16.45
CA ASP A 108 -10.17 -3.49 -17.05
C ASP A 108 -10.43 -2.13 -16.36
N GLY A 109 -9.65 -1.12 -16.73
CA GLY A 109 -9.82 0.26 -16.33
C GLY A 109 -9.40 0.56 -14.90
N LEU A 110 -10.04 1.58 -14.32
CA LEU A 110 -9.76 2.04 -12.97
C LEU A 110 -10.35 1.07 -11.92
N VAL A 111 -9.47 0.39 -11.19
CA VAL A 111 -9.83 -0.58 -10.17
C VAL A 111 -9.50 -0.01 -8.79
N HIS A 112 -10.51 0.33 -8.01
CA HIS A 112 -10.35 0.82 -6.65
C HIS A 112 -11.18 0.03 -5.62
N ARG A 113 -11.95 -0.94 -6.10
CA ARG A 113 -12.74 -1.88 -5.30
C ARG A 113 -12.82 -3.23 -5.99
N THR A 114 -13.00 -4.27 -5.20
CA THR A 114 -13.40 -5.60 -5.69
C THR A 114 -14.84 -5.59 -6.20
N GLU A 115 -15.27 -6.67 -6.85
CA GLU A 115 -16.68 -6.87 -7.22
C GLU A 115 -17.60 -6.93 -6.00
N GLU A 116 -17.08 -7.40 -4.86
CA GLU A 116 -17.74 -7.37 -3.55
C GLU A 116 -17.66 -6.01 -2.84
N HIS A 117 -17.26 -4.95 -3.56
CA HIS A 117 -17.14 -3.57 -3.06
C HIS A 117 -16.11 -3.35 -1.94
N LEU A 118 -15.19 -4.28 -1.72
CA LEU A 118 -14.07 -4.08 -0.80
C LEU A 118 -13.05 -3.12 -1.42
N PRO A 119 -12.48 -2.18 -0.67
CA PRO A 119 -11.45 -1.29 -1.21
C PRO A 119 -10.16 -2.06 -1.55
N VAL A 120 -9.49 -1.66 -2.62
CA VAL A 120 -8.10 -2.06 -2.86
C VAL A 120 -7.26 -1.54 -1.71
N THR A 121 -6.55 -2.43 -1.01
CA THR A 121 -5.96 -2.13 0.30
C THR A 121 -4.47 -2.46 0.30
N ALA A 122 -3.67 -1.60 0.93
CA ALA A 122 -2.30 -1.89 1.33
C ALA A 122 -2.14 -1.62 2.83
N PHE A 123 -1.33 -2.45 3.47
CA PHE A 123 -0.95 -2.28 4.86
C PHE A 123 0.39 -1.58 4.93
N VAL A 124 0.57 -0.71 5.91
CA VAL A 124 1.76 0.13 6.02
C VAL A 124 2.52 -0.20 7.29
N HIS A 125 3.83 -0.34 7.16
CA HIS A 125 4.78 -0.37 8.26
C HIS A 125 5.85 0.69 8.03
N VAL A 126 6.21 1.41 9.07
CA VAL A 126 7.21 2.50 9.01
C VAL A 126 8.38 2.17 9.92
N VAL A 127 9.59 2.25 9.36
CA VAL A 127 10.83 2.18 10.13
C VAL A 127 11.52 3.54 10.06
N ASP A 128 11.51 4.26 11.17
CA ASP A 128 12.09 5.61 11.24
C ASP A 128 13.48 5.57 11.88
N CYS A 129 14.51 5.58 11.04
CA CYS A 129 15.91 5.61 11.45
C CYS A 129 16.52 7.02 11.36
N ARG A 130 15.72 8.07 11.22
CA ARG A 130 16.22 9.45 11.04
C ARG A 130 17.03 9.94 12.25
N GLU A 131 16.68 9.51 13.45
CA GLU A 131 17.43 9.86 14.66
C GLU A 131 18.62 8.91 14.93
N GLY A 132 18.77 7.85 14.15
CA GLY A 132 19.92 6.94 14.21
C GLY A 132 20.00 6.07 15.48
N GLU A 133 18.93 6.03 16.26
CA GLU A 133 18.83 5.21 17.48
C GLU A 133 18.04 3.93 17.21
N GLU A 134 18.37 2.87 17.95
CA GLU A 134 17.64 1.61 17.91
C GLU A 134 16.23 1.83 18.46
N THR A 135 15.21 1.63 17.63
CA THR A 135 13.81 1.81 18.02
C THR A 135 13.13 0.44 18.06
N GLU A 136 12.69 0.01 19.23
CA GLU A 136 11.87 -1.22 19.42
C GLU A 136 12.44 -2.51 18.77
N GLY A 137 13.76 -2.67 18.77
CA GLY A 137 14.43 -3.84 18.21
C GLY A 137 14.76 -3.74 16.72
N VAL A 138 14.52 -2.57 16.12
CA VAL A 138 14.93 -2.27 14.76
C VAL A 138 16.37 -1.79 14.74
N ASP A 139 17.20 -2.39 13.88
CA ASP A 139 18.57 -1.94 13.66
C ASP A 139 18.63 -0.72 12.76
N CYS A 140 18.87 0.45 13.35
CA CYS A 140 19.06 1.72 12.63
C CYS A 140 20.55 2.09 12.46
N SER A 141 21.46 1.16 12.58
CA SER A 141 22.91 1.40 12.43
C SER A 141 23.38 1.33 10.97
N GLY A 142 24.60 1.78 10.71
CA GLY A 142 25.24 1.69 9.40
C GLY A 142 24.47 2.43 8.29
N ASP A 143 24.19 1.76 7.20
CA ASP A 143 23.51 2.33 6.02
C ASP A 143 22.04 2.70 6.28
N ARG A 144 21.48 2.27 7.41
CA ARG A 144 20.10 2.57 7.82
C ARG A 144 20.00 3.93 8.49
N ALA A 145 21.08 4.37 9.14
CA ALA A 145 21.10 5.61 9.92
C ALA A 145 20.72 6.84 9.08
N GLY A 146 19.79 7.63 9.59
CA GLY A 146 19.31 8.85 8.95
C GLY A 146 18.19 8.63 7.91
N ASN A 147 17.83 7.39 7.58
CA ASN A 147 16.80 7.10 6.59
C ASN A 147 15.42 6.91 7.25
N LEU A 148 14.39 7.20 6.46
CA LEU A 148 13.03 6.79 6.74
C LEU A 148 12.64 5.70 5.73
N TYR A 149 12.10 4.58 6.22
CA TYR A 149 11.63 3.49 5.39
C TYR A 149 10.11 3.37 5.47
N LEU A 150 9.48 3.35 4.31
CA LEU A 150 8.05 3.12 4.17
C LEU A 150 7.86 1.76 3.51
N GLN A 151 7.19 0.84 4.18
CA GLN A 151 6.89 -0.49 3.67
C GLN A 151 5.39 -0.59 3.43
N TYR A 152 4.98 -0.86 2.19
CA TYR A 152 3.60 -1.14 1.82
C TYR A 152 3.46 -2.61 1.52
N TRP A 153 2.55 -3.27 2.23
CA TRP A 153 2.29 -4.69 2.10
C TRP A 153 0.91 -4.92 1.52
N THR A 154 0.84 -5.64 0.43
CA THR A 154 -0.41 -6.04 -0.22
C THR A 154 -0.70 -7.49 0.10
N TYR A 155 -1.95 -7.77 0.44
CA TYR A 155 -2.43 -9.13 0.71
C TYR A 155 -3.35 -9.60 -0.40
N TYR A 156 -3.09 -10.78 -0.91
CA TYR A 156 -3.93 -11.51 -1.85
C TYR A 156 -4.37 -12.83 -1.21
N ALA A 157 -5.57 -13.32 -1.57
CA ALA A 157 -6.14 -14.51 -0.95
C ALA A 157 -5.39 -15.80 -1.32
N ASP A 158 -4.74 -15.82 -2.46
CA ASP A 158 -3.89 -16.92 -2.93
C ASP A 158 -2.80 -16.44 -3.87
N SER A 159 -1.84 -17.32 -4.16
CA SER A 159 -0.86 -17.17 -5.22
C SER A 159 -0.93 -18.35 -6.16
N ALA A 160 -0.94 -18.11 -7.45
CA ALA A 160 -0.93 -19.13 -8.48
C ALA A 160 0.34 -19.01 -9.32
N THR A 161 0.97 -20.14 -9.60
CA THR A 161 2.22 -20.20 -10.41
C THR A 161 1.99 -20.01 -11.91
N LEU A 162 0.76 -20.11 -12.39
CA LEU A 162 0.44 -19.98 -13.79
C LEU A 162 -0.60 -18.88 -14.01
N ARG A 163 -0.12 -17.66 -14.33
CA ARG A 163 -0.87 -16.52 -14.86
C ARG A 163 -2.37 -16.52 -14.55
N GLY A 164 -2.73 -16.37 -13.26
CA GLY A 164 -4.11 -16.25 -12.84
C GLY A 164 -4.98 -17.53 -12.91
N VAL A 165 -4.41 -18.70 -13.22
CA VAL A 165 -5.13 -19.96 -13.13
C VAL A 165 -4.77 -20.66 -11.83
N PRO A 166 -5.65 -20.64 -10.80
CA PRO A 166 -5.41 -21.39 -9.57
C PRO A 166 -5.50 -22.88 -9.89
N ILE A 167 -4.36 -23.54 -9.94
CA ILE A 167 -4.31 -24.99 -10.05
C ILE A 167 -4.05 -25.52 -8.64
N ALA A 168 -5.10 -25.83 -7.90
CA ALA A 168 -5.01 -26.48 -6.61
C ALA A 168 -4.11 -27.72 -6.70
N GLY A 169 -3.04 -27.76 -5.90
CA GLY A 169 -2.03 -28.82 -5.92
C GLY A 169 -0.91 -28.61 -6.93
N ALA A 170 -0.87 -27.51 -7.69
CA ALA A 170 0.29 -27.15 -8.49
C ALA A 170 1.45 -26.76 -7.56
N LYS A 171 2.67 -27.10 -7.95
CA LYS A 171 3.87 -26.70 -7.22
C LYS A 171 3.97 -25.17 -7.24
N GLY A 172 3.90 -24.52 -6.06
CA GLY A 172 3.93 -23.08 -5.90
C GLY A 172 2.55 -22.41 -5.66
N TYR A 173 1.43 -23.14 -5.77
CA TYR A 173 0.14 -22.64 -5.32
C TYR A 173 0.08 -22.64 -3.79
N HIS A 174 -0.32 -21.53 -3.20
CA HIS A 174 -0.60 -21.41 -1.76
C HIS A 174 -1.73 -20.40 -1.50
N HIS A 175 -2.41 -20.59 -0.39
CA HIS A 175 -3.28 -19.56 0.17
C HIS A 175 -2.43 -18.53 0.87
N ASP A 176 -3.00 -17.34 1.03
CA ASP A 176 -2.37 -16.18 1.65
C ASP A 176 -1.08 -15.77 0.92
N ASP A 177 -1.10 -14.68 0.25
CA ASP A 177 0.03 -14.13 -0.46
C ASP A 177 0.31 -12.71 -0.01
N TRP A 178 1.57 -12.45 0.39
CA TRP A 178 2.01 -11.16 0.89
C TRP A 178 3.14 -10.64 0.04
N GLU A 179 2.85 -9.57 -0.69
CA GLU A 179 3.82 -8.87 -1.51
C GLU A 179 4.08 -7.47 -0.96
N GLY A 180 5.30 -6.97 -1.10
CA GLY A 180 5.70 -5.69 -0.55
C GLY A 180 6.33 -4.77 -1.57
N VAL A 181 6.15 -3.47 -1.39
CA VAL A 181 6.97 -2.44 -2.01
C VAL A 181 7.52 -1.55 -0.91
N GLN A 182 8.77 -1.17 -1.02
CA GLN A 182 9.47 -0.39 -0.02
C GLN A 182 10.09 0.85 -0.61
N PHE A 183 10.06 1.91 0.17
CA PHE A 183 10.71 3.18 -0.13
C PHE A 183 11.74 3.49 0.95
N ARG A 184 12.90 3.95 0.53
CA ARG A 184 13.94 4.48 1.40
C ARG A 184 14.12 5.96 1.09
N ILE A 185 13.74 6.81 2.04
CA ILE A 185 13.88 8.26 1.96
C ILE A 185 15.15 8.64 2.72
N ARG A 186 16.12 9.21 2.02
CA ARG A 186 17.41 9.60 2.59
C ARG A 186 17.38 11.01 3.19
N PRO A 187 18.37 11.35 4.03
CA PRO A 187 18.47 12.70 4.61
C PRO A 187 18.56 13.84 3.59
N ASP A 188 19.01 13.57 2.38
CA ASP A 188 19.09 14.55 1.29
C ASP A 188 17.78 14.69 0.49
N GLY A 189 16.74 13.93 0.89
CA GLY A 189 15.45 13.90 0.24
C GLY A 189 15.39 12.99 -1.00
N SER A 190 16.47 12.29 -1.35
CA SER A 190 16.42 11.30 -2.42
C SER A 190 15.63 10.06 -1.98
N VAL A 191 14.89 9.46 -2.92
CA VAL A 191 14.03 8.33 -2.67
C VAL A 191 14.42 7.17 -3.56
N ASP A 192 14.60 6.00 -2.95
CA ASP A 192 14.72 4.74 -3.66
C ASP A 192 13.50 3.87 -3.43
N GLU A 193 13.20 3.03 -4.39
CA GLU A 193 12.12 2.06 -4.40
C GLU A 193 12.63 0.65 -4.65
N ARG A 194 12.01 -0.35 -4.03
CA ARG A 194 12.19 -1.77 -4.37
C ARG A 194 10.91 -2.54 -4.15
N ALA A 195 10.61 -3.49 -5.01
CA ALA A 195 9.44 -4.34 -4.91
C ALA A 195 9.84 -5.77 -4.53
N SER A 196 9.08 -6.39 -3.65
CA SER A 196 9.31 -7.79 -3.28
C SER A 196 8.96 -8.73 -4.43
N SER A 197 9.70 -9.82 -4.48
CA SER A 197 9.46 -10.88 -5.44
C SER A 197 9.89 -12.22 -4.87
N HIS A 198 9.51 -13.29 -5.52
CA HIS A 198 9.81 -14.67 -5.15
C HIS A 198 11.31 -14.96 -4.90
N ASN A 199 12.22 -14.16 -5.46
CA ASN A 199 13.67 -14.35 -5.38
C ASN A 199 14.40 -13.13 -4.78
N GLY A 200 13.75 -12.35 -3.93
CA GLY A 200 14.29 -11.14 -3.37
C GLY A 200 13.54 -9.90 -3.84
N TYR A 201 14.24 -8.91 -4.36
CA TYR A 201 13.63 -7.65 -4.79
C TYR A 201 13.78 -7.40 -6.29
N ASN A 202 12.79 -6.68 -6.85
CA ASN A 202 12.82 -6.17 -8.21
C ASN A 202 12.87 -4.65 -8.19
N SER A 203 13.79 -4.08 -8.96
CA SER A 203 13.84 -2.65 -9.22
C SER A 203 14.35 -2.40 -10.63
N GLY A 204 13.75 -1.45 -11.33
CA GLY A 204 14.17 -1.09 -12.68
C GLY A 204 14.31 -2.31 -13.61
N LEU A 205 15.45 -2.46 -14.27
CA LEU A 205 15.70 -3.59 -15.19
C LEU A 205 15.78 -4.96 -14.50
N GLU A 206 15.96 -5.03 -13.18
CA GLU A 206 15.91 -6.30 -12.45
C GLU A 206 14.52 -6.88 -12.38
N SER A 207 13.46 -6.08 -12.52
CA SER A 207 12.11 -6.62 -12.65
C SER A 207 11.96 -7.53 -13.87
N SER A 208 12.79 -7.36 -14.90
CA SER A 208 12.91 -8.31 -16.00
C SER A 208 13.46 -9.68 -15.57
N ARG A 209 14.06 -9.77 -14.38
CA ARG A 209 14.64 -11.02 -13.85
C ARG A 209 13.57 -12.03 -13.45
N ASN A 210 12.52 -11.61 -12.77
CA ASN A 210 11.39 -12.51 -12.45
C ASN A 210 10.58 -12.85 -13.69
N TRP A 211 10.39 -11.89 -14.55
CA TRP A 211 9.83 -12.13 -15.89
C TRP A 211 10.63 -13.20 -16.63
N GLY A 212 11.95 -13.17 -16.52
CA GLY A 212 12.83 -14.16 -17.10
C GLY A 212 12.67 -15.56 -16.51
N SER A 213 12.46 -15.70 -15.20
CA SER A 213 12.32 -17.01 -14.54
C SER A 213 10.96 -17.64 -14.78
N ASP A 214 9.89 -16.85 -14.72
CA ASP A 214 8.52 -17.36 -14.85
C ASP A 214 8.06 -17.47 -16.31
N ALA A 215 8.58 -16.61 -17.19
CA ALA A 215 8.23 -16.58 -18.61
C ALA A 215 9.25 -17.25 -19.55
N GLY A 216 10.34 -17.80 -19.04
CA GLY A 216 11.38 -18.43 -19.86
C GLY A 216 12.21 -17.47 -20.71
N ILE A 217 12.26 -16.17 -20.36
CA ILE A 217 13.01 -15.13 -21.08
C ILE A 217 14.43 -14.97 -20.49
N GLY A 218 15.14 -16.10 -20.28
CA GLY A 218 16.51 -16.12 -19.73
C GLY A 218 17.48 -15.09 -20.32
N PRO A 219 17.47 -14.79 -21.64
CA PRO A 219 18.38 -13.81 -22.25
C PRO A 219 18.24 -12.37 -21.73
N LEU A 220 17.06 -11.96 -21.28
CA LEU A 220 16.88 -10.60 -20.73
C LEU A 220 17.48 -10.46 -19.35
N LYS A 221 17.42 -11.52 -18.54
CA LYS A 221 18.06 -11.58 -17.22
C LYS A 221 19.58 -11.44 -17.35
N GLU A 222 20.21 -12.21 -18.24
CA GLU A 222 21.64 -12.17 -18.48
C GLU A 222 22.08 -10.79 -19.02
N GLY A 223 21.24 -10.16 -19.87
CA GLY A 223 21.48 -8.81 -20.39
C GLY A 223 21.43 -7.75 -19.32
N ALA A 224 20.46 -7.81 -18.41
CA ALA A 224 20.34 -6.86 -17.30
C ALA A 224 21.49 -7.01 -16.28
N GLU A 225 21.89 -8.24 -15.98
CA GLU A 225 23.05 -8.53 -15.12
C GLU A 225 24.36 -8.00 -15.75
N ALA A 226 24.54 -8.18 -17.05
CA ALA A 226 25.72 -7.68 -17.78
C ALA A 226 25.81 -6.16 -17.83
N LEU A 227 24.68 -5.45 -17.77
CA LEU A 227 24.64 -3.99 -17.76
C LEU A 227 24.82 -3.39 -16.36
N GLY A 228 25.06 -4.23 -15.32
CA GLY A 228 25.28 -3.76 -13.97
C GLY A 228 24.05 -3.06 -13.35
N ALA A 229 22.85 -3.41 -13.82
CA ALA A 229 21.60 -2.80 -13.40
C ALA A 229 21.16 -3.19 -11.96
N ARG A 230 22.04 -3.81 -11.17
CA ARG A 230 21.79 -4.14 -9.78
C ARG A 230 22.05 -2.93 -8.90
N GLY A 231 20.98 -2.34 -8.37
CA GLY A 231 21.08 -1.62 -7.11
C GLY A 231 21.50 -2.58 -6.01
N VAL A 232 22.25 -2.10 -5.02
CA VAL A 232 22.56 -2.89 -3.82
C VAL A 232 21.23 -3.23 -3.14
N ASN A 233 20.98 -4.51 -2.84
CA ASN A 233 19.74 -5.00 -2.20
C ASN A 233 18.45 -4.65 -2.95
N GLY A 234 18.49 -4.54 -4.28
CA GLY A 234 17.33 -4.29 -5.11
C GLY A 234 16.82 -2.85 -5.11
N TRP A 235 17.49 -1.92 -4.45
CA TRP A 235 17.12 -0.51 -4.47
C TRP A 235 17.36 0.13 -5.84
N GLY A 236 16.34 0.83 -6.34
CA GLY A 236 16.38 1.60 -7.58
C GLY A 236 15.65 2.92 -7.41
N PRO A 237 15.66 3.79 -8.44
CA PRO A 237 14.95 5.06 -8.36
C PRO A 237 13.45 4.84 -8.22
N GLU A 238 12.80 5.73 -7.47
CA GLU A 238 11.35 5.77 -7.38
C GLU A 238 10.69 5.96 -8.75
N THR A 239 9.70 5.14 -9.05
CA THR A 239 8.97 5.18 -10.34
C THR A 239 7.53 5.67 -10.19
N GLY A 240 6.99 5.62 -8.96
CA GLY A 240 5.59 5.90 -8.65
C GLY A 240 4.62 4.82 -9.12
N TYR A 241 5.14 3.66 -9.57
CA TYR A 241 4.35 2.53 -10.06
C TYR A 241 4.82 1.22 -9.47
N LEU A 242 3.88 0.36 -9.11
CA LEU A 242 4.10 -1.03 -8.79
C LEU A 242 3.35 -1.89 -9.80
N PHE A 243 4.08 -2.58 -10.66
CA PHE A 243 3.51 -3.55 -11.58
C PHE A 243 3.34 -4.88 -10.88
N VAL A 244 2.11 -5.38 -10.87
CA VAL A 244 1.71 -6.60 -10.17
C VAL A 244 1.56 -7.71 -11.20
N SER A 245 2.39 -8.73 -11.10
CA SER A 245 2.38 -9.89 -12.00
C SER A 245 1.11 -10.73 -11.80
N GLY A 246 0.58 -11.27 -12.87
CA GLY A 246 -0.55 -12.19 -12.82
C GLY A 246 -0.16 -13.50 -12.14
N GLY A 247 -0.99 -13.97 -11.21
CA GLY A 247 -0.85 -15.25 -10.54
C GLY A 247 0.06 -15.25 -9.33
N SER A 248 1.31 -14.82 -9.44
CA SER A 248 2.25 -14.74 -8.30
C SER A 248 2.16 -13.44 -7.53
N HIS A 249 1.49 -12.44 -8.05
CA HIS A 249 1.37 -11.08 -7.53
C HIS A 249 2.70 -10.35 -7.25
N ALA A 250 3.82 -10.96 -7.67
CA ALA A 250 5.15 -10.38 -7.50
C ALA A 250 5.20 -8.95 -8.03
N GLY A 251 5.74 -8.05 -7.22
CA GLY A 251 5.88 -6.64 -7.56
C GLY A 251 7.06 -6.38 -8.49
N ASN A 252 6.91 -5.41 -9.38
CA ASN A 252 7.99 -4.92 -10.25
C ASN A 252 7.90 -3.40 -10.33
N THR A 253 9.03 -2.71 -10.32
CA THR A 253 9.08 -1.26 -10.51
C THR A 253 9.24 -0.86 -11.98
N PHE A 254 9.37 -1.83 -12.88
CA PHE A 254 9.49 -1.64 -14.32
C PHE A 254 8.65 -2.68 -15.05
N ASP A 255 7.82 -2.24 -16.01
CA ASP A 255 7.00 -3.13 -16.83
C ASP A 255 7.32 -3.02 -18.31
N LEU A 256 7.28 -4.17 -18.99
CA LEU A 256 7.42 -4.29 -20.44
C LEU A 256 6.08 -4.59 -21.13
N THR A 257 4.97 -4.67 -20.37
CA THR A 257 3.66 -5.00 -20.90
C THR A 257 2.71 -3.82 -20.89
N ASP A 258 1.85 -3.74 -21.91
CA ASP A 258 0.71 -2.84 -21.90
C ASP A 258 -0.35 -3.36 -20.91
N SER A 259 -0.68 -2.57 -19.91
CA SER A 259 -1.80 -2.82 -19.02
C SER A 259 -2.74 -1.61 -18.99
N ASN A 260 -4.03 -1.88 -19.13
CA ASN A 260 -5.07 -0.86 -18.99
C ASN A 260 -5.79 -0.93 -17.64
N ARG A 261 -5.31 -1.79 -16.73
CA ARG A 261 -5.92 -2.06 -15.43
C ARG A 261 -5.03 -1.56 -14.29
N TYR A 262 -5.52 -0.58 -13.54
CA TYR A 262 -4.70 0.09 -12.53
C TYR A 262 -5.51 0.68 -11.38
N THR A 263 -4.84 0.86 -10.23
CA THR A 263 -5.33 1.61 -9.08
C THR A 263 -4.36 2.76 -8.79
N PRO A 264 -4.76 4.03 -8.92
CA PRO A 264 -3.91 5.14 -8.49
C PRO A 264 -3.56 5.02 -7.01
N GLY A 265 -2.31 5.31 -6.63
CA GLY A 265 -1.85 5.19 -5.25
C GLY A 265 -2.73 5.94 -4.26
N ARG A 266 -3.17 7.15 -4.60
CA ARG A 266 -4.10 7.95 -3.78
C ARG A 266 -5.47 7.29 -3.53
N ARG A 267 -5.84 6.25 -4.30
CA ARG A 267 -7.09 5.49 -4.15
C ARG A 267 -6.92 4.15 -3.46
N VAL A 268 -5.70 3.78 -3.13
CA VAL A 268 -5.43 2.61 -2.31
C VAL A 268 -5.78 2.95 -0.86
N HIS A 269 -6.56 2.10 -0.24
CA HIS A 269 -6.88 2.22 1.18
C HIS A 269 -5.67 1.78 2.01
N LEU A 270 -5.12 2.67 2.85
CA LEU A 270 -3.93 2.42 3.64
C LEU A 270 -4.29 2.13 5.10
N ILE A 271 -3.72 1.07 5.65
CA ILE A 271 -3.97 0.60 7.01
C ILE A 271 -2.64 0.44 7.74
N PRO A 272 -2.39 1.16 8.86
CA PRO A 272 -1.22 0.90 9.69
C PRO A 272 -1.17 -0.55 10.15
N LEU A 273 0.01 -1.17 10.07
CA LEU A 273 0.17 -2.60 10.34
C LEU A 273 0.62 -2.90 11.77
N GLU A 274 1.14 -1.94 12.50
CA GLU A 274 1.73 -2.11 13.83
C GLU A 274 0.75 -2.72 14.83
N ASP A 275 -0.44 -2.13 14.97
CA ASP A 275 -1.47 -2.65 15.88
C ASP A 275 -1.95 -4.05 15.45
N ILE A 276 -2.02 -4.30 14.14
CA ILE A 276 -2.42 -5.59 13.59
C ILE A 276 -1.36 -6.64 13.86
N ALA A 277 -0.08 -6.31 13.70
CA ALA A 277 1.05 -7.20 13.94
C ALA A 277 1.08 -7.70 15.39
N THR A 278 0.73 -6.85 16.35
CA THR A 278 0.74 -7.18 17.78
C THR A 278 -0.53 -7.90 18.24
N THR A 279 -1.67 -7.70 17.58
CA THR A 279 -2.99 -8.19 18.03
C THR A 279 -3.55 -9.32 17.17
N SER A 280 -3.01 -9.54 15.96
CA SER A 280 -3.53 -10.54 15.04
C SER A 280 -3.35 -11.96 15.57
N THR A 281 -4.44 -12.71 15.61
CA THR A 281 -4.44 -14.16 15.86
C THR A 281 -4.67 -14.97 14.59
N ALA A 282 -4.64 -14.33 13.42
CA ALA A 282 -4.84 -14.99 12.14
C ALA A 282 -3.69 -15.95 11.84
N HIS A 283 -4.04 -17.15 11.37
CA HIS A 283 -3.07 -18.11 10.85
C HIS A 283 -2.98 -17.95 9.33
N PHE A 284 -1.76 -17.85 8.83
CA PHE A 284 -1.46 -17.73 7.41
C PHE A 284 -0.72 -18.96 6.91
N ALA A 285 -0.94 -19.31 5.65
CA ALA A 285 -0.22 -20.40 4.99
C ALA A 285 1.25 -20.04 4.73
N ILE A 286 1.54 -18.74 4.56
CA ILE A 286 2.89 -18.18 4.46
C ILE A 286 3.12 -17.15 5.56
N SER A 287 4.40 -16.85 5.84
CA SER A 287 4.74 -15.88 6.89
C SER A 287 4.22 -14.49 6.58
N PRO A 288 3.43 -13.88 7.47
CA PRO A 288 2.99 -12.49 7.31
C PRO A 288 4.18 -11.52 7.48
N PRO A 289 4.05 -10.24 7.07
CA PRO A 289 5.13 -9.26 7.08
C PRO A 289 5.87 -9.12 8.40
N TRP A 290 5.15 -9.12 9.53
CA TRP A 290 5.73 -8.96 10.87
C TRP A 290 6.52 -10.16 11.40
N LEU A 291 6.60 -11.26 10.64
CA LEU A 291 7.46 -12.42 10.91
C LEU A 291 8.61 -12.52 9.91
N LYS A 292 8.72 -11.59 8.96
CA LYS A 292 9.80 -11.55 7.98
C LYS A 292 10.96 -10.71 8.52
N GLU A 293 12.20 -11.04 8.12
CA GLU A 293 13.41 -10.33 8.55
C GLU A 293 13.33 -8.82 8.23
N VAL A 294 12.81 -8.48 7.07
CA VAL A 294 12.66 -7.10 6.60
C VAL A 294 11.77 -6.23 7.48
N TRP A 295 10.98 -6.80 8.38
CA TRP A 295 10.18 -6.07 9.36
C TRP A 295 11.06 -5.30 10.35
N LEU A 296 12.12 -5.93 10.84
CA LEU A 296 13.06 -5.34 11.80
C LEU A 296 14.32 -4.78 11.13
N ASP A 297 14.69 -5.32 9.98
CA ASP A 297 15.82 -4.86 9.18
C ASP A 297 15.35 -4.45 7.78
N PRO A 298 15.06 -3.15 7.57
CA PRO A 298 14.54 -2.68 6.28
C PRO A 298 15.55 -2.81 5.13
N GLU A 299 16.82 -3.14 5.40
CA GLU A 299 17.83 -3.43 4.38
C GLU A 299 18.04 -4.95 4.15
N ALA A 300 17.34 -5.82 4.87
CA ALA A 300 17.42 -7.26 4.66
C ALA A 300 17.11 -7.66 3.21
N GLU A 301 17.77 -8.71 2.74
CA GLU A 301 17.63 -9.22 1.37
C GLU A 301 16.40 -10.13 1.19
N GLY A 302 15.83 -10.65 2.24
CA GLY A 302 14.75 -11.64 2.21
C GLY A 302 13.37 -11.04 2.40
N THR A 303 12.45 -11.27 1.46
CA THR A 303 11.05 -10.90 1.57
C THR A 303 10.09 -12.08 1.59
N SER A 304 10.53 -13.24 1.18
CA SER A 304 9.72 -14.46 1.09
C SER A 304 9.84 -15.35 2.32
#